data_b9a2c92dc615b6991d36953d5445e5ef
#
_entry.id   b9a2c92dc615b6991d36953d5445e5ef
#
_cell.length_a   1.000
_cell.length_b   1.000
_cell.length_c   1.000
_cell.angle_alpha   90.00
_cell.angle_beta   90.00
_cell.angle_gamma   90.00
#
_symmetry.space_group_name_H-M   'P 1'
#
loop_
_entity.id
_entity.type
_entity.pdbx_description
1 polymer ?
#
loop_
_entity_poly.entity_id
_entity_poly.type
_entity_poly.pdbx_seq_one_letter_code
_entity_poly.pdbx_strand_id
1 'polypeptide(L)'
;MNRLIIASTLLAGVVVDAGCCPTPTGTCCSGPCDCQYGNVTPQTLKELFEDFKATHHRSYSTMDEEIHRFNVFSDTMKLIDERNRAGDAVHGVTKFADLTQDEFEAIYLDSRTSGFIRQRNATIVTPSVSVISGAVDYTGKQTTAIKDQGSCGSCWAHAAAEQIESDGMRLHNNPASLTLSVQQFVSCDIDKSTGQLGCMGGLQELGFDYIREVGGIVTEADYPYTSANGNTGRCDKSKTNYVMGVNGYKMILDSDPSVTEAGFTSYMLSTGTISIGVDATTWNTYKGGVMKDCGKGTDINHSVQLVGVDTEAGYWKIRNSWSAEWGEEGMIRIAYGSNTCGLATEGGSYTDVYNI
;
A
#
# COMPACT_ATOMS: atom_id res chain seq x y z
N MET A 1 -47.00 -35.50 -16.71
CA MET A 1 -46.34 -34.18 -16.79
C MET A 1 -45.65 -33.87 -15.44
N ASN A 2 -44.43 -34.31 -15.31
CA ASN A 2 -43.63 -34.11 -14.10
C ASN A 2 -42.83 -32.83 -14.26
N ARG A 3 -43.10 -31.82 -13.43
CA ARG A 3 -42.26 -30.62 -13.29
C ARG A 3 -41.13 -30.92 -12.33
N LEU A 4 -39.93 -30.94 -12.85
CA LEU A 4 -38.70 -30.96 -12.08
C LEU A 4 -38.50 -29.58 -11.41
N ILE A 5 -38.50 -29.53 -10.09
CA ILE A 5 -38.15 -28.34 -9.33
C ILE A 5 -36.65 -28.41 -9.13
N ILE A 6 -35.91 -27.53 -9.82
CA ILE A 6 -34.47 -27.32 -9.58
C ILE A 6 -34.39 -26.41 -8.35
N ALA A 7 -33.96 -26.97 -7.23
CA ALA A 7 -33.61 -26.21 -6.05
C ALA A 7 -32.23 -25.54 -6.30
N SER A 8 -32.24 -24.23 -6.52
CA SER A 8 -31.03 -23.43 -6.49
C SER A 8 -30.59 -23.27 -5.03
N THR A 9 -29.52 -23.95 -4.64
CA THR A 9 -28.81 -23.69 -3.40
C THR A 9 -28.16 -22.31 -3.50
N LEU A 10 -28.75 -21.33 -2.84
CA LEU A 10 -28.11 -20.08 -2.50
C LEU A 10 -26.93 -20.42 -1.56
N LEU A 11 -25.71 -20.27 -2.06
CA LEU A 11 -24.55 -20.11 -1.20
C LEU A 11 -24.74 -18.83 -0.40
N ALA A 12 -25.08 -18.98 0.88
CA ALA A 12 -25.06 -17.90 1.84
C ALA A 12 -23.62 -17.40 1.92
N GLY A 13 -23.34 -16.23 1.35
CA GLY A 13 -22.09 -15.52 1.57
C GLY A 13 -21.96 -15.29 3.07
N VAL A 14 -20.94 -15.86 3.69
CA VAL A 14 -20.58 -15.55 5.07
C VAL A 14 -20.13 -14.09 5.07
N VAL A 15 -20.98 -13.23 5.61
CA VAL A 15 -20.57 -11.86 5.97
C VAL A 15 -19.60 -12.04 7.13
N VAL A 16 -18.30 -11.92 6.86
CA VAL A 16 -17.27 -11.89 7.90
C VAL A 16 -17.43 -10.56 8.62
N ASP A 17 -17.97 -10.60 9.82
CA ASP A 17 -18.04 -9.45 10.72
C ASP A 17 -16.60 -9.00 11.01
N ALA A 18 -16.33 -7.69 10.90
CA ALA A 18 -15.00 -7.10 11.00
C ALA A 18 -14.45 -7.13 12.44
N GLY A 19 -14.36 -8.29 13.03
CA GLY A 19 -13.91 -8.53 14.40
C GLY A 19 -13.64 -9.99 14.75
N CYS A 20 -13.83 -10.90 13.80
CA CYS A 20 -13.62 -12.32 14.07
C CYS A 20 -12.50 -12.92 13.23
N CYS A 21 -11.55 -13.58 13.87
CA CYS A 21 -10.63 -14.48 13.18
C CYS A 21 -11.41 -15.70 12.66
N PRO A 22 -11.27 -16.12 11.41
CA PRO A 22 -11.92 -17.33 10.92
C PRO A 22 -11.34 -18.56 11.63
N THR A 23 -12.19 -19.36 12.26
CA THR A 23 -11.80 -20.71 12.68
C THR A 23 -12.08 -21.69 11.54
N PRO A 24 -11.38 -22.83 11.46
CA PRO A 24 -11.61 -23.84 10.44
C PRO A 24 -13.06 -24.39 10.43
N THR A 25 -13.84 -24.17 11.48
CA THR A 25 -15.23 -24.57 11.61
C THR A 25 -16.23 -23.44 11.30
N GLY A 26 -15.77 -22.26 10.86
CA GLY A 26 -16.63 -21.13 10.50
C GLY A 26 -17.34 -20.45 11.67
N THR A 27 -16.96 -20.76 12.92
CA THR A 27 -17.51 -20.11 14.12
C THR A 27 -16.65 -18.92 14.50
N CYS A 28 -17.23 -17.72 14.49
CA CYS A 28 -16.58 -16.54 15.06
C CYS A 28 -16.55 -16.63 16.58
N CYS A 29 -15.41 -16.26 17.19
CA CYS A 29 -15.32 -16.08 18.64
C CYS A 29 -16.13 -14.85 19.06
N SER A 30 -16.95 -14.95 20.09
CA SER A 30 -17.85 -13.90 20.56
C SER A 30 -17.14 -12.90 21.50
N GLY A 31 -16.02 -12.31 21.07
CA GLY A 31 -15.29 -11.31 21.86
C GLY A 31 -14.09 -10.74 21.12
N PRO A 32 -13.43 -9.67 21.62
CA PRO A 32 -12.29 -9.09 20.97
C PRO A 32 -11.14 -10.10 20.91
N CYS A 33 -10.89 -10.65 19.74
CA CYS A 33 -9.70 -11.41 19.31
C CYS A 33 -9.21 -12.54 20.25
N ASP A 34 -10.10 -13.44 20.72
CA ASP A 34 -9.69 -14.64 21.45
C ASP A 34 -9.24 -15.81 20.53
N CYS A 35 -9.12 -15.57 19.21
CA CYS A 35 -8.59 -16.55 18.29
C CYS A 35 -7.08 -16.65 18.45
N GLN A 36 -6.61 -17.73 19.06
CA GLN A 36 -5.19 -18.00 19.25
C GLN A 36 -4.73 -19.06 18.24
N TYR A 37 -4.14 -18.62 17.14
CA TYR A 37 -3.55 -19.52 16.14
C TYR A 37 -2.42 -20.38 16.74
N GLY A 38 -1.67 -19.85 17.71
CA GLY A 38 -0.58 -20.56 18.36
C GLY A 38 -1.02 -21.74 19.24
N ASN A 39 -2.32 -21.84 19.54
CA ASN A 39 -2.90 -22.93 20.36
C ASN A 39 -3.70 -23.95 19.54
N VAL A 40 -3.71 -23.84 18.20
CA VAL A 40 -4.40 -24.83 17.36
C VAL A 40 -3.60 -26.14 17.27
N THR A 41 -4.31 -27.24 16.98
CA THR A 41 -3.63 -28.53 16.80
C THR A 41 -2.75 -28.52 15.55
N PRO A 42 -1.70 -29.36 15.47
CA PRO A 42 -0.90 -29.48 14.25
C PRO A 42 -1.74 -29.81 13.00
N GLN A 43 -2.83 -30.56 13.15
CA GLN A 43 -3.75 -30.89 12.06
C GLN A 43 -4.49 -29.63 11.60
N THR A 44 -5.03 -28.83 12.51
CA THR A 44 -5.71 -27.57 12.20
C THR A 44 -4.77 -26.58 11.55
N LEU A 45 -3.51 -26.46 12.01
CA LEU A 45 -2.51 -25.59 11.39
C LEU A 45 -2.21 -26.00 9.95
N LYS A 46 -2.16 -27.31 9.67
CA LYS A 46 -2.00 -27.81 8.31
C LYS A 46 -3.20 -27.49 7.43
N GLU A 47 -4.41 -27.61 7.93
CA GLU A 47 -5.64 -27.23 7.20
C GLU A 47 -5.64 -25.72 6.88
N LEU A 48 -5.26 -24.87 7.83
CA LEU A 48 -5.10 -23.41 7.61
C LEU A 48 -4.06 -23.11 6.52
N PHE A 49 -2.97 -23.85 6.47
CA PHE A 49 -1.95 -23.67 5.44
C PHE A 49 -2.45 -24.11 4.07
N GLU A 50 -3.22 -25.22 3.97
CA GLU A 50 -3.84 -25.63 2.71
C GLU A 50 -4.85 -24.57 2.21
N ASP A 51 -5.68 -24.02 3.12
CA ASP A 51 -6.61 -22.93 2.80
C ASP A 51 -5.87 -21.68 2.35
N PHE A 52 -4.76 -21.34 3.01
CA PHE A 52 -3.88 -20.23 2.61
C PHE A 52 -3.33 -20.45 1.20
N LYS A 53 -2.80 -21.64 0.90
CA LYS A 53 -2.30 -21.97 -0.45
C LYS A 53 -3.40 -21.84 -1.50
N ALA A 54 -4.58 -22.35 -1.22
CA ALA A 54 -5.72 -22.26 -2.14
C ALA A 54 -6.16 -20.81 -2.39
N THR A 55 -6.31 -20.03 -1.31
CA THR A 55 -6.76 -18.61 -1.36
C THR A 55 -5.78 -17.73 -2.10
N HIS A 56 -4.47 -17.89 -1.84
CA HIS A 56 -3.43 -17.03 -2.40
C HIS A 56 -2.69 -17.68 -3.60
N HIS A 57 -3.25 -18.76 -4.15
CA HIS A 57 -2.71 -19.48 -5.32
C HIS A 57 -1.23 -19.86 -5.16
N ARG A 58 -0.86 -20.31 -3.95
CA ARG A 58 0.51 -20.71 -3.64
C ARG A 58 0.78 -22.14 -4.07
N SER A 59 1.92 -22.33 -4.72
CA SER A 59 2.47 -23.66 -5.06
C SER A 59 3.99 -23.60 -4.93
N TYR A 60 4.59 -24.67 -4.39
CA TYR A 60 6.02 -24.74 -4.14
C TYR A 60 6.65 -25.82 -5.01
N SER A 61 7.87 -25.59 -5.47
CA SER A 61 8.51 -26.42 -6.48
C SER A 61 9.04 -27.75 -5.92
N THR A 62 9.31 -27.80 -4.62
CA THR A 62 9.83 -28.98 -3.93
C THR A 62 9.14 -29.17 -2.57
N MET A 63 9.20 -30.41 -2.07
CA MET A 63 8.68 -30.72 -0.73
C MET A 63 9.47 -29.99 0.37
N ASP A 64 10.77 -29.82 0.20
CA ASP A 64 11.61 -29.10 1.18
C ASP A 64 11.22 -27.62 1.26
N GLU A 65 10.90 -26.99 0.13
CA GLU A 65 10.38 -25.62 0.11
C GLU A 65 9.00 -25.56 0.76
N GLU A 66 8.10 -26.48 0.45
CA GLU A 66 6.77 -26.50 1.07
C GLU A 66 6.84 -26.65 2.60
N ILE A 67 7.74 -27.51 3.10
CA ILE A 67 8.00 -27.65 4.53
C ILE A 67 8.55 -26.34 5.11
N HIS A 68 9.48 -25.70 4.44
CA HIS A 68 10.00 -24.39 4.86
C HIS A 68 8.88 -23.35 4.95
N ARG A 69 8.06 -23.22 3.91
CA ARG A 69 6.92 -22.27 3.87
C ARG A 69 5.87 -22.56 4.94
N PHE A 70 5.59 -23.84 5.21
CA PHE A 70 4.73 -24.23 6.32
C PHE A 70 5.28 -23.80 7.69
N ASN A 71 6.57 -23.94 7.91
CA ASN A 71 7.19 -23.49 9.16
C ASN A 71 7.12 -21.97 9.31
N VAL A 72 7.41 -21.22 8.26
CA VAL A 72 7.28 -19.76 8.22
C VAL A 72 5.82 -19.36 8.49
N PHE A 73 4.86 -20.01 7.83
CA PHE A 73 3.43 -19.79 8.09
C PHE A 73 3.06 -20.04 9.55
N SER A 74 3.56 -21.13 10.14
CA SER A 74 3.34 -21.45 11.56
C SER A 74 3.87 -20.36 12.50
N ASP A 75 5.04 -19.80 12.20
CA ASP A 75 5.63 -18.71 13.01
C ASP A 75 4.86 -17.40 12.80
N THR A 76 4.38 -17.14 11.59
CA THR A 76 3.50 -16.00 11.31
C THR A 76 2.18 -16.09 12.10
N MET A 77 1.62 -17.29 12.30
CA MET A 77 0.42 -17.45 13.12
C MET A 77 0.65 -17.03 14.58
N LYS A 78 1.81 -17.34 15.15
CA LYS A 78 2.20 -16.90 16.51
C LYS A 78 2.38 -15.38 16.56
N LEU A 79 3.02 -14.81 15.54
CA LEU A 79 3.22 -13.35 15.42
C LEU A 79 1.87 -12.61 15.33
N ILE A 80 0.91 -13.15 14.59
CA ILE A 80 -0.47 -12.59 14.52
C ILE A 80 -1.09 -12.55 15.90
N ASP A 81 -0.99 -13.65 16.67
CA ASP A 81 -1.53 -13.70 18.03
C ASP A 81 -0.84 -12.70 18.97
N GLU A 82 0.47 -12.50 18.83
CA GLU A 82 1.23 -11.52 19.62
C GLU A 82 0.78 -10.10 19.31
N ARG A 83 0.65 -9.75 18.03
CA ARG A 83 0.20 -8.43 17.58
C ARG A 83 -1.25 -8.16 17.99
N ASN A 84 -2.14 -9.13 17.85
CA ASN A 84 -3.54 -8.99 18.29
C ASN A 84 -3.67 -8.81 19.80
N ARG A 85 -2.79 -9.44 20.61
CA ARG A 85 -2.74 -9.23 22.06
C ARG A 85 -2.24 -7.84 22.46
N ALA A 86 -1.42 -7.21 21.64
CA ALA A 86 -1.01 -5.81 21.83
C ALA A 86 -2.18 -4.83 21.64
N GLY A 87 -3.19 -5.19 20.81
CA GLY A 87 -4.52 -4.56 20.80
C GLY A 87 -4.59 -3.20 20.12
N ASP A 88 -3.72 -2.94 19.12
CA ASP A 88 -3.73 -1.67 18.37
C ASP A 88 -4.50 -1.75 17.05
N ALA A 89 -4.36 -2.84 16.31
CA ALA A 89 -5.05 -3.12 15.06
C ALA A 89 -5.50 -4.58 15.01
N VAL A 90 -6.18 -4.97 13.95
CA VAL A 90 -6.54 -6.37 13.68
C VAL A 90 -5.50 -6.97 12.74
N HIS A 91 -4.82 -8.03 13.18
CA HIS A 91 -3.87 -8.78 12.39
C HIS A 91 -4.42 -10.16 12.03
N GLY A 92 -4.06 -10.69 10.86
CA GLY A 92 -4.53 -11.98 10.38
C GLY A 92 -3.70 -12.49 9.22
N VAL A 93 -4.14 -13.61 8.65
CA VAL A 93 -3.51 -14.23 7.48
C VAL A 93 -3.69 -13.30 6.27
N THR A 94 -2.57 -12.88 5.70
CA THR A 94 -2.50 -12.12 4.45
C THR A 94 -1.72 -12.91 3.42
N LYS A 95 -1.64 -12.42 2.18
CA LYS A 95 -0.82 -13.04 1.12
C LYS A 95 0.68 -13.18 1.47
N PHE A 96 1.15 -12.59 2.56
CA PHE A 96 2.54 -12.62 3.01
C PHE A 96 2.83 -13.67 4.08
N ALA A 97 1.83 -14.47 4.50
CA ALA A 97 1.96 -15.33 5.65
C ALA A 97 2.99 -16.48 5.52
N ASP A 98 3.41 -16.78 4.30
CA ASP A 98 4.46 -17.76 3.97
C ASP A 98 5.85 -17.14 3.74
N LEU A 99 5.99 -15.82 3.93
CA LEU A 99 7.26 -15.10 3.82
C LEU A 99 7.87 -14.86 5.19
N THR A 100 9.18 -15.05 5.31
CA THR A 100 9.92 -14.54 6.47
C THR A 100 9.90 -13.00 6.47
N GLN A 101 10.18 -12.38 7.61
CA GLN A 101 10.27 -10.92 7.71
C GLN A 101 11.30 -10.36 6.72
N ASP A 102 12.48 -10.98 6.63
CA ASP A 102 13.55 -10.56 5.71
C ASP A 102 13.13 -10.69 4.24
N GLU A 103 12.39 -11.75 3.88
CA GLU A 103 11.87 -11.92 2.52
C GLU A 103 10.80 -10.87 2.20
N PHE A 104 9.88 -10.60 3.14
CA PHE A 104 8.88 -9.57 2.97
C PHE A 104 9.52 -8.20 2.76
N GLU A 105 10.47 -7.81 3.60
CA GLU A 105 11.18 -6.55 3.49
C GLU A 105 11.96 -6.45 2.16
N ALA A 106 12.70 -7.51 1.80
CA ALA A 106 13.50 -7.50 0.57
C ALA A 106 12.67 -7.42 -0.72
N ILE A 107 11.44 -7.93 -0.72
CA ILE A 107 10.58 -8.02 -1.91
C ILE A 107 9.63 -6.83 -2.01
N TYR A 108 9.02 -6.42 -0.90
CA TYR A 108 7.89 -5.49 -0.90
C TYR A 108 8.24 -4.09 -0.39
N LEU A 109 9.34 -3.97 0.36
CA LEU A 109 9.79 -2.71 0.93
C LEU A 109 11.09 -2.25 0.25
N ASP A 110 11.34 -0.95 0.25
CA ASP A 110 12.58 -0.36 -0.24
C ASP A 110 13.54 -0.10 0.92
N SER A 111 14.46 -1.02 1.16
CA SER A 111 15.46 -0.90 2.24
C SER A 111 16.49 0.23 2.04
N ARG A 112 16.42 0.97 0.94
CA ARG A 112 17.42 1.97 0.55
C ARG A 112 16.95 3.41 0.63
N THR A 113 15.70 3.65 1.06
CA THR A 113 15.18 5.02 1.19
C THR A 113 15.88 5.80 2.29
N SER A 114 16.32 5.17 3.37
CA SER A 114 16.91 5.81 4.55
C SER A 114 18.36 6.30 4.41
N GLY A 115 19.05 6.03 3.31
CA GLY A 115 20.49 6.34 3.16
C GLY A 115 20.86 7.36 2.08
N PHE A 116 19.96 7.71 1.19
CA PHE A 116 20.24 8.66 0.11
C PHE A 116 19.74 10.06 0.47
N ILE A 117 20.68 10.98 0.75
CA ILE A 117 20.38 12.42 0.74
C ILE A 117 20.12 12.78 -0.72
N ARG A 118 18.84 12.76 -1.10
CA ARG A 118 18.43 12.98 -2.47
C ARG A 118 18.21 14.47 -2.68
N GLN A 119 18.85 15.05 -3.69
CA GLN A 119 18.51 16.40 -4.14
C GLN A 119 17.13 16.31 -4.80
N ARG A 120 16.11 16.70 -4.05
CA ARG A 120 14.75 16.83 -4.56
C ARG A 120 14.57 18.23 -5.12
N ASN A 121 14.14 18.34 -6.39
CA ASN A 121 13.83 19.64 -7.03
C ASN A 121 12.45 20.17 -6.60
N ALA A 122 12.10 19.97 -5.36
CA ALA A 122 10.81 20.34 -4.81
C ALA A 122 10.72 21.82 -4.44
N THR A 123 9.57 22.42 -4.66
CA THR A 123 9.18 23.63 -3.94
C THR A 123 8.68 23.24 -2.55
N ILE A 124 9.47 23.54 -1.52
CA ILE A 124 9.07 23.25 -0.13
C ILE A 124 7.98 24.23 0.30
N VAL A 125 6.90 23.68 0.83
CA VAL A 125 5.81 24.41 1.47
C VAL A 125 5.91 24.17 2.96
N THR A 126 6.38 25.18 3.70
CA THR A 126 6.36 25.14 5.16
C THR A 126 4.93 25.41 5.64
N PRO A 127 4.31 24.50 6.39
CA PRO A 127 2.95 24.66 6.85
C PRO A 127 2.81 25.83 7.83
N SER A 128 1.73 26.58 7.74
CA SER A 128 1.31 27.45 8.85
C SER A 128 0.56 26.61 9.86
N VAL A 129 1.05 26.58 11.10
CA VAL A 129 0.43 25.79 12.18
C VAL A 129 -0.89 26.45 12.60
N SER A 130 -2.00 25.99 12.05
CA SER A 130 -3.33 26.19 12.63
C SER A 130 -3.89 24.81 12.93
N VAL A 131 -4.35 24.61 14.16
CA VAL A 131 -5.05 23.36 14.52
C VAL A 131 -6.35 23.33 13.74
N ILE A 132 -6.39 22.53 12.67
CA ILE A 132 -7.58 22.32 11.86
C ILE A 132 -8.11 20.93 12.20
N SER A 133 -9.37 20.84 12.63
CA SER A 133 -10.07 19.57 12.84
C SER A 133 -11.06 19.33 11.70
N GLY A 134 -11.26 18.07 11.35
CA GLY A 134 -12.21 17.67 10.33
C GLY A 134 -11.94 16.27 9.80
N ALA A 135 -12.79 15.85 8.87
CA ALA A 135 -12.66 14.56 8.20
C ALA A 135 -12.82 14.71 6.69
N VAL A 136 -12.02 13.97 5.94
CA VAL A 136 -12.14 13.81 4.49
C VAL A 136 -11.72 12.41 4.08
N ASP A 137 -12.41 11.87 3.07
CA ASP A 137 -12.07 10.62 2.41
C ASP A 137 -12.20 10.82 0.88
N TYR A 138 -11.08 10.69 0.20
CA TYR A 138 -10.98 10.81 -1.25
C TYR A 138 -11.11 9.47 -1.98
N THR A 139 -11.27 8.36 -1.26
CA THR A 139 -11.45 7.03 -1.87
C THR A 139 -12.62 7.04 -2.85
N GLY A 140 -12.37 6.62 -4.10
CA GLY A 140 -13.36 6.62 -5.18
C GLY A 140 -13.77 8.01 -5.70
N LYS A 141 -13.22 9.10 -5.15
CA LYS A 141 -13.47 10.49 -5.61
C LYS A 141 -12.27 11.09 -6.33
N GLN A 142 -11.08 10.89 -5.76
CA GLN A 142 -9.80 11.31 -6.32
C GLN A 142 -8.81 10.15 -6.35
N THR A 143 -9.28 8.90 -6.40
CA THR A 143 -8.45 7.71 -6.50
C THR A 143 -8.95 6.79 -7.62
N THR A 144 -8.02 6.22 -8.36
CA THR A 144 -8.25 5.09 -9.27
C THR A 144 -8.40 3.79 -8.47
N ALA A 145 -8.61 2.65 -9.13
CA ALA A 145 -8.63 1.34 -8.48
C ALA A 145 -7.30 1.02 -7.79
N ILE A 146 -7.37 0.21 -6.72
CA ILE A 146 -6.18 -0.29 -6.03
C ILE A 146 -5.31 -1.08 -6.98
N LYS A 147 -4.00 -0.83 -6.93
CA LYS A 147 -2.99 -1.50 -7.74
C LYS A 147 -2.30 -2.64 -6.96
N ASP A 148 -1.56 -3.49 -7.66
CA ASP A 148 -0.72 -4.53 -7.05
C ASP A 148 0.69 -4.52 -7.64
N GLN A 149 1.68 -4.17 -6.82
CA GLN A 149 3.09 -4.16 -7.21
C GLN A 149 3.67 -5.58 -7.42
N GLY A 150 2.98 -6.62 -6.94
CA GLY A 150 3.50 -7.99 -6.97
C GLY A 150 4.81 -8.11 -6.20
N SER A 151 5.72 -8.95 -6.67
CA SER A 151 7.04 -9.20 -6.06
C SER A 151 8.12 -8.22 -6.55
N CYS A 152 7.76 -6.95 -6.75
CA CYS A 152 8.65 -5.89 -7.24
C CYS A 152 8.64 -4.73 -6.25
N GLY A 153 9.80 -4.25 -5.80
CA GLY A 153 9.96 -3.07 -4.95
C GLY A 153 9.65 -1.77 -5.67
N SER A 154 8.47 -1.68 -6.30
CA SER A 154 8.02 -0.57 -7.13
C SER A 154 6.97 0.31 -6.44
N CYS A 155 6.88 0.28 -5.10
CA CYS A 155 5.97 1.13 -4.34
C CYS A 155 6.09 2.61 -4.71
N TRP A 156 7.31 3.10 -4.92
CA TRP A 156 7.62 4.45 -5.37
C TRP A 156 6.94 4.82 -6.70
N ALA A 157 6.98 3.91 -7.68
CA ALA A 157 6.39 4.09 -9.00
C ALA A 157 4.86 4.05 -8.95
N HIS A 158 4.29 3.19 -8.07
CA HIS A 158 2.85 3.15 -7.82
C HIS A 158 2.38 4.44 -7.15
N ALA A 159 3.05 4.88 -6.10
CA ALA A 159 2.74 6.13 -5.40
C ALA A 159 2.86 7.35 -6.34
N ALA A 160 3.87 7.38 -7.23
CA ALA A 160 4.02 8.44 -8.23
C ALA A 160 2.86 8.45 -9.23
N ALA A 161 2.53 7.31 -9.83
CA ALA A 161 1.41 7.21 -10.77
C ALA A 161 0.08 7.59 -10.11
N GLU A 162 -0.18 7.08 -8.92
CA GLU A 162 -1.39 7.34 -8.15
C GLU A 162 -1.55 8.81 -7.77
N GLN A 163 -0.45 9.48 -7.42
CA GLN A 163 -0.50 10.90 -7.12
C GLN A 163 -0.81 11.74 -8.38
N ILE A 164 -0.17 11.44 -9.52
CA ILE A 164 -0.45 12.11 -10.79
C ILE A 164 -1.91 11.88 -11.22
N GLU A 165 -2.43 10.64 -11.10
CA GLU A 165 -3.82 10.32 -11.37
C GLU A 165 -4.78 11.16 -10.52
N SER A 166 -4.52 11.22 -9.21
CA SER A 166 -5.36 11.96 -8.25
C SER A 166 -5.36 13.46 -8.49
N ASP A 167 -4.18 14.03 -8.78
CA ASP A 167 -4.05 15.45 -9.11
C ASP A 167 -4.71 15.77 -10.47
N GLY A 168 -4.67 14.84 -11.43
CA GLY A 168 -5.39 14.95 -12.70
C GLY A 168 -6.91 14.96 -12.51
N MET A 169 -7.45 14.14 -11.61
CA MET A 169 -8.86 14.19 -11.25
C MET A 169 -9.23 15.52 -10.59
N ARG A 170 -8.40 15.99 -9.69
CA ARG A 170 -8.62 17.23 -8.94
C ARG A 170 -8.53 18.48 -9.82
N LEU A 171 -7.53 18.56 -10.69
CA LEU A 171 -7.24 19.76 -11.50
C LEU A 171 -7.98 19.80 -12.83
N HIS A 172 -8.23 18.64 -13.43
CA HIS A 172 -8.73 18.51 -14.80
C HIS A 172 -9.99 17.68 -14.93
N ASN A 173 -10.58 17.21 -13.82
CA ASN A 173 -11.75 16.33 -13.80
C ASN A 173 -11.54 15.04 -14.60
N ASN A 174 -10.31 14.51 -14.63
CA ASN A 174 -10.03 13.25 -15.30
C ASN A 174 -10.86 12.11 -14.67
N PRO A 175 -11.35 11.15 -15.47
CA PRO A 175 -12.14 10.05 -14.94
C PRO A 175 -11.26 9.07 -14.11
N ALA A 176 -11.86 8.44 -13.10
CA ALA A 176 -11.17 7.41 -12.29
C ALA A 176 -10.74 6.17 -13.10
N SER A 177 -11.24 6.02 -14.32
CA SER A 177 -10.80 4.98 -15.27
C SER A 177 -9.51 5.33 -16.03
N LEU A 178 -9.03 6.58 -15.95
CA LEU A 178 -7.74 6.96 -16.53
C LEU A 178 -6.61 6.53 -15.60
N THR A 179 -6.10 5.34 -15.83
CA THR A 179 -4.96 4.79 -15.09
C THR A 179 -3.67 4.99 -15.88
N LEU A 180 -2.62 5.42 -15.19
CA LEU A 180 -1.31 5.72 -15.76
C LEU A 180 -0.35 4.55 -15.63
N SER A 181 0.60 4.45 -16.56
CA SER A 181 1.56 3.35 -16.63
C SER A 181 2.58 3.40 -15.49
N VAL A 182 2.46 2.47 -14.56
CA VAL A 182 3.51 2.22 -13.57
C VAL A 182 4.75 1.63 -14.23
N GLN A 183 4.57 0.83 -15.30
CA GLN A 183 5.70 0.21 -16.03
C GLN A 183 6.64 1.24 -16.65
N GLN A 184 6.11 2.38 -17.11
CA GLN A 184 6.95 3.45 -17.65
C GLN A 184 7.96 3.95 -16.60
N PHE A 185 7.54 4.14 -15.36
CA PHE A 185 8.45 4.47 -14.26
C PHE A 185 9.45 3.34 -14.02
N VAL A 186 8.96 2.14 -13.74
CA VAL A 186 9.78 1.00 -13.32
C VAL A 186 10.87 0.65 -14.35
N SER A 187 10.54 0.69 -15.65
CA SER A 187 11.49 0.29 -16.69
C SER A 187 12.32 1.44 -17.26
N CYS A 188 11.83 2.68 -17.21
CA CYS A 188 12.45 3.79 -17.95
C CYS A 188 13.10 4.84 -17.04
N ASP A 189 12.64 4.99 -15.80
CA ASP A 189 13.25 5.89 -14.82
C ASP A 189 14.33 5.13 -14.03
N ILE A 190 15.44 4.83 -14.71
CA ILE A 190 16.56 4.09 -14.12
C ILE A 190 17.78 4.98 -14.04
N ASP A 191 18.13 5.37 -12.82
CA ASP A 191 19.34 6.13 -12.52
C ASP A 191 19.98 5.63 -11.21
N LYS A 192 21.08 4.90 -11.36
CA LYS A 192 21.84 4.35 -10.22
C LYS A 192 22.47 5.44 -9.35
N SER A 193 22.68 6.64 -9.87
CA SER A 193 23.30 7.74 -9.11
C SER A 193 22.31 8.38 -8.14
N THR A 194 21.01 8.32 -8.44
CA THR A 194 19.93 8.85 -7.63
C THR A 194 19.21 7.77 -6.81
N GLY A 195 19.46 6.49 -7.10
CA GLY A 195 18.81 5.38 -6.45
C GLY A 195 17.48 4.97 -7.09
N GLN A 196 17.18 5.43 -8.31
CA GLN A 196 16.07 4.95 -9.13
C GLN A 196 16.45 3.62 -9.78
N LEU A 197 15.96 2.51 -9.21
CA LEU A 197 16.47 1.16 -9.52
C LEU A 197 15.37 0.16 -9.95
N GLY A 198 14.23 0.67 -10.39
CA GLY A 198 13.12 -0.15 -10.85
C GLY A 198 12.50 -1.01 -9.74
N CYS A 199 12.53 -2.34 -9.88
CA CYS A 199 12.06 -3.26 -8.85
C CYS A 199 12.92 -3.31 -7.59
N MET A 200 14.08 -2.67 -7.60
CA MET A 200 14.93 -2.62 -6.41
C MET A 200 14.77 -1.30 -5.63
N GLY A 201 13.74 -0.52 -5.91
CA GLY A 201 13.38 0.70 -5.19
C GLY A 201 13.61 1.99 -5.97
N GLY A 202 13.14 3.09 -5.39
CA GLY A 202 13.20 4.44 -5.93
C GLY A 202 12.48 5.45 -5.05
N LEU A 203 12.28 6.66 -5.55
CA LEU A 203 11.49 7.72 -4.92
C LEU A 203 10.42 8.24 -5.88
N GLN A 204 9.22 8.45 -5.37
CA GLN A 204 8.12 9.03 -6.13
C GLN A 204 8.42 10.44 -6.64
N GLU A 205 9.14 11.25 -5.87
CA GLU A 205 9.51 12.61 -6.28
C GLU A 205 10.44 12.63 -7.49
N LEU A 206 11.38 11.70 -7.57
CA LEU A 206 12.24 11.56 -8.75
C LEU A 206 11.44 11.03 -9.94
N GLY A 207 10.43 10.20 -9.71
CA GLY A 207 9.46 9.83 -10.73
C GLY A 207 8.71 11.03 -11.32
N PHE A 208 8.33 12.01 -10.50
CA PHE A 208 7.72 13.26 -11.00
C PHE A 208 8.71 14.06 -11.88
N ASP A 209 9.96 14.15 -11.44
CA ASP A 209 11.03 14.80 -12.24
C ASP A 209 11.23 14.08 -13.57
N TYR A 210 11.27 12.74 -13.57
CA TYR A 210 11.37 11.94 -14.79
C TYR A 210 10.22 12.25 -15.76
N ILE A 211 8.95 12.25 -15.32
CA ILE A 211 7.81 12.57 -16.20
C ILE A 211 7.91 13.98 -16.77
N ARG A 212 8.36 14.95 -15.98
CA ARG A 212 8.61 16.32 -16.44
C ARG A 212 9.68 16.35 -17.53
N GLU A 213 10.77 15.61 -17.36
CA GLU A 213 11.90 15.60 -18.30
C GLU A 213 11.59 14.90 -19.63
N VAL A 214 10.85 13.78 -19.59
CA VAL A 214 10.47 13.05 -20.81
C VAL A 214 9.27 13.64 -21.53
N GLY A 215 8.55 14.55 -20.87
CA GLY A 215 7.41 15.29 -21.43
C GLY A 215 6.06 14.67 -21.22
N GLY A 216 5.95 13.54 -20.50
CA GLY A 216 4.65 12.95 -20.15
C GLY A 216 4.66 11.47 -19.82
N ILE A 217 3.47 10.99 -19.42
CA ILE A 217 3.22 9.60 -19.08
C ILE A 217 2.09 9.03 -19.95
N VAL A 218 2.25 7.74 -20.34
CA VAL A 218 1.24 6.99 -21.10
C VAL A 218 0.24 6.31 -20.17
N THR A 219 -0.85 5.79 -20.74
CA THR A 219 -1.83 5.01 -19.98
C THR A 219 -1.30 3.63 -19.60
N GLU A 220 -1.88 3.02 -18.58
CA GLU A 220 -1.65 1.61 -18.23
C GLU A 220 -2.01 0.67 -19.40
N ALA A 221 -3.02 1.02 -20.19
CA ALA A 221 -3.42 0.25 -21.37
C ALA A 221 -2.36 0.27 -22.48
N ASP A 222 -1.66 1.39 -22.66
CA ASP A 222 -0.60 1.54 -23.68
C ASP A 222 0.71 0.87 -23.26
N TYR A 223 1.04 0.91 -21.96
CA TYR A 223 2.23 0.29 -21.40
C TYR A 223 1.91 -0.44 -20.09
N PRO A 224 1.35 -1.66 -20.21
CA PRO A 224 0.88 -2.42 -19.05
C PRO A 224 1.99 -2.81 -18.07
N TYR A 225 1.61 -2.93 -16.79
CA TYR A 225 2.51 -3.39 -15.74
C TYR A 225 2.86 -4.86 -15.89
N THR A 226 4.12 -5.17 -16.13
CA THR A 226 4.66 -6.52 -16.33
C THR A 226 5.71 -6.93 -15.29
N SER A 227 6.02 -6.03 -14.36
CA SER A 227 7.07 -6.22 -13.35
C SER A 227 6.61 -6.94 -12.08
N ALA A 228 5.35 -7.40 -12.01
CA ALA A 228 4.79 -8.08 -10.83
C ALA A 228 5.58 -9.33 -10.38
N ASN A 229 6.41 -9.89 -11.25
CA ASN A 229 7.28 -11.04 -10.95
C ASN A 229 8.69 -10.63 -10.47
N GLY A 230 8.94 -9.37 -10.15
CA GLY A 230 10.23 -8.86 -9.69
C GLY A 230 11.21 -8.47 -10.79
N ASN A 231 10.80 -8.55 -12.06
CA ASN A 231 11.65 -8.17 -13.17
C ASN A 231 11.38 -6.71 -13.59
N THR A 232 12.38 -5.83 -13.44
CA THR A 232 12.29 -4.43 -13.85
C THR A 232 11.92 -4.25 -15.34
N GLY A 233 12.26 -5.22 -16.18
CA GLY A 233 12.04 -5.13 -17.62
C GLY A 233 13.00 -4.17 -18.31
N ARG A 234 12.75 -3.95 -19.60
CA ARG A 234 13.50 -3.02 -20.43
C ARG A 234 12.60 -1.87 -20.88
N CYS A 235 13.08 -0.65 -20.80
CA CYS A 235 12.36 0.52 -21.29
C CYS A 235 11.98 0.39 -22.77
N ASP A 236 10.68 0.49 -23.05
CA ASP A 236 10.15 0.59 -24.41
C ASP A 236 9.98 2.06 -24.79
N LYS A 237 10.98 2.62 -25.47
CA LYS A 237 11.01 4.02 -25.91
C LYS A 237 9.99 4.34 -27.02
N SER A 238 9.30 3.36 -27.57
CA SER A 238 8.23 3.58 -28.55
C SER A 238 6.90 4.04 -27.92
N LYS A 239 6.78 3.90 -26.60
CA LYS A 239 5.62 4.31 -25.82
C LYS A 239 5.63 5.81 -25.56
N THR A 240 5.05 6.58 -26.49
CA THR A 240 5.09 8.05 -26.49
C THR A 240 3.72 8.71 -26.62
N ASN A 241 2.63 7.93 -26.59
CA ASN A 241 1.26 8.45 -26.57
C ASN A 241 0.93 9.02 -25.19
N TYR A 242 1.66 10.06 -24.80
CA TYR A 242 1.48 10.67 -23.48
C TYR A 242 0.08 11.28 -23.36
N VAL A 243 -0.51 11.14 -22.19
CA VAL A 243 -1.85 11.65 -21.88
C VAL A 243 -1.83 12.70 -20.76
N MET A 244 -0.75 12.71 -19.97
CA MET A 244 -0.59 13.65 -18.87
C MET A 244 0.89 13.99 -18.66
N GLY A 245 1.17 15.24 -18.33
CA GLY A 245 2.49 15.73 -17.99
C GLY A 245 2.52 16.35 -16.60
N VAL A 246 3.73 16.58 -16.08
CA VAL A 246 4.00 17.22 -14.79
C VAL A 246 4.79 18.50 -15.01
N ASN A 247 4.26 19.66 -14.56
CA ASN A 247 4.99 20.93 -14.54
C ASN A 247 6.02 20.97 -13.42
N GLY A 248 5.69 20.36 -12.29
CA GLY A 248 6.51 20.30 -11.08
C GLY A 248 5.75 19.68 -9.93
N TYR A 249 6.37 19.65 -8.77
CA TYR A 249 5.74 19.16 -7.55
C TYR A 249 6.12 20.05 -6.34
N LYS A 250 5.29 19.97 -5.33
CA LYS A 250 5.51 20.65 -4.04
C LYS A 250 5.59 19.62 -2.94
N MET A 251 6.38 19.91 -1.91
CA MET A 251 6.49 19.07 -0.71
C MET A 251 6.08 19.88 0.51
N ILE A 252 5.21 19.28 1.30
CA ILE A 252 4.89 19.76 2.65
C ILE A 252 5.92 19.13 3.58
N LEU A 253 6.80 19.95 4.13
CA LEU A 253 7.90 19.48 4.96
C LEU A 253 8.33 20.58 5.94
N ASP A 254 8.55 20.18 7.18
CA ASP A 254 9.22 20.96 8.22
C ASP A 254 10.24 20.07 8.95
N SER A 255 11.19 20.67 9.65
CA SER A 255 12.14 19.94 10.50
C SER A 255 11.47 19.27 11.71
N ASP A 256 10.28 19.73 12.10
CA ASP A 256 9.42 19.11 13.10
C ASP A 256 8.32 18.28 12.40
N PRO A 257 8.33 16.95 12.55
CA PRO A 257 7.31 16.08 11.95
C PRO A 257 5.87 16.43 12.37
N SER A 258 5.68 16.99 13.57
CA SER A 258 4.34 17.40 14.02
C SER A 258 3.80 18.60 13.23
N VAL A 259 4.68 19.51 12.82
CA VAL A 259 4.35 20.63 11.92
C VAL A 259 4.05 20.11 10.51
N THR A 260 4.84 19.16 10.02
CA THR A 260 4.60 18.49 8.74
C THR A 260 3.25 17.77 8.74
N GLU A 261 2.92 17.02 9.79
CA GLU A 261 1.65 16.30 9.93
C GLU A 261 0.44 17.25 9.99
N ALA A 262 0.58 18.40 10.68
CA ALA A 262 -0.43 19.45 10.66
C ALA A 262 -0.61 20.05 9.26
N GLY A 263 0.46 20.19 8.51
CA GLY A 263 0.44 20.61 7.11
C GLY A 263 -0.31 19.63 6.21
N PHE A 264 -0.10 18.33 6.40
CA PHE A 264 -0.86 17.28 5.70
C PHE A 264 -2.36 17.42 6.01
N THR A 265 -2.72 17.58 7.28
CA THR A 265 -4.12 17.77 7.69
C THR A 265 -4.75 18.96 6.96
N SER A 266 -4.07 20.11 6.98
CA SER A 266 -4.56 21.33 6.31
C SER A 266 -4.74 21.13 4.81
N TYR A 267 -3.75 20.53 4.14
CA TYR A 267 -3.82 20.27 2.70
C TYR A 267 -4.93 19.28 2.35
N MET A 268 -5.04 18.17 3.08
CA MET A 268 -6.05 17.16 2.82
C MET A 268 -7.47 17.68 3.04
N LEU A 269 -7.72 18.43 4.11
CA LEU A 269 -9.05 19.00 4.38
C LEU A 269 -9.48 20.04 3.35
N SER A 270 -8.54 20.65 2.64
CA SER A 270 -8.83 21.74 1.70
C SER A 270 -8.60 21.41 0.23
N THR A 271 -7.79 20.39 -0.09
CA THR A 271 -7.24 20.29 -1.44
C THR A 271 -7.29 18.86 -2.02
N GLY A 272 -6.57 17.89 -1.47
CA GLY A 272 -6.46 16.59 -2.11
C GLY A 272 -5.53 15.61 -1.41
N THR A 273 -5.14 14.57 -2.13
CA THR A 273 -4.27 13.47 -1.69
C THR A 273 -2.80 13.89 -1.64
N ILE A 274 -1.98 13.11 -0.91
CA ILE A 274 -0.54 13.35 -0.74
C ILE A 274 0.21 12.03 -0.87
N SER A 275 1.27 11.98 -1.68
CA SER A 275 2.22 10.86 -1.71
C SER A 275 3.25 11.00 -0.60
N ILE A 276 3.47 9.95 0.19
CA ILE A 276 4.33 9.95 1.37
C ILE A 276 5.21 8.70 1.45
N GLY A 277 6.27 8.78 2.26
CA GLY A 277 7.04 7.62 2.74
C GLY A 277 6.57 7.18 4.13
N VAL A 278 6.64 5.88 4.42
CA VAL A 278 6.28 5.28 5.71
C VAL A 278 7.20 4.11 6.07
N ASP A 279 7.26 3.79 7.36
CA ASP A 279 7.78 2.51 7.85
C ASP A 279 6.66 1.47 7.82
N ALA A 280 6.71 0.54 6.86
CA ALA A 280 5.72 -0.52 6.68
C ALA A 280 6.20 -1.89 7.19
N THR A 281 7.26 -1.95 7.98
CA THR A 281 7.90 -3.19 8.46
C THR A 281 6.92 -4.15 9.13
N THR A 282 5.91 -3.64 9.84
CA THR A 282 4.92 -4.45 10.55
C THR A 282 3.61 -4.67 9.81
N TRP A 283 3.47 -4.17 8.56
CA TRP A 283 2.20 -4.18 7.84
C TRP A 283 1.83 -5.54 7.22
N ASN A 284 2.77 -6.48 7.16
CA ASN A 284 2.59 -7.78 6.50
C ASN A 284 1.40 -8.62 7.01
N THR A 285 0.96 -8.43 8.25
CA THR A 285 -0.18 -9.15 8.85
C THR A 285 -1.43 -8.28 9.06
N TYR A 286 -1.42 -7.01 8.65
CA TYR A 286 -2.54 -6.09 8.87
C TYR A 286 -3.79 -6.52 8.10
N LYS A 287 -4.95 -6.51 8.80
CA LYS A 287 -6.28 -6.80 8.23
C LYS A 287 -7.27 -5.65 8.42
N GLY A 288 -7.10 -4.82 9.45
CA GLY A 288 -8.01 -3.71 9.69
C GLY A 288 -7.80 -3.03 11.04
N GLY A 289 -8.61 -2.00 11.30
CA GLY A 289 -8.50 -1.18 12.51
C GLY A 289 -7.46 -0.06 12.38
N VAL A 290 -7.25 0.69 13.46
CA VAL A 290 -6.29 1.81 13.49
C VAL A 290 -4.98 1.31 14.06
N MET A 291 -3.96 1.21 13.20
CA MET A 291 -2.62 0.78 13.60
C MET A 291 -1.89 1.89 14.34
N LYS A 292 -1.31 1.59 15.48
CA LYS A 292 -0.58 2.54 16.33
C LYS A 292 0.89 2.19 16.47
N ASP A 293 1.24 0.92 16.31
CA ASP A 293 2.61 0.42 16.42
C ASP A 293 3.13 -0.05 15.07
N CYS A 294 4.11 0.66 14.55
CA CYS A 294 4.84 0.34 13.31
C CYS A 294 6.30 -0.08 13.60
N GLY A 295 6.53 -0.68 14.76
CA GLY A 295 7.88 -1.00 15.21
C GLY A 295 8.63 0.27 15.62
N LYS A 296 9.78 0.54 15.00
CA LYS A 296 10.58 1.75 15.34
C LYS A 296 10.00 3.04 14.75
N GLY A 297 9.19 2.94 13.67
CA GLY A 297 8.61 4.09 12.97
C GLY A 297 9.65 5.06 12.36
N THR A 298 10.88 4.61 12.18
CA THR A 298 12.01 5.45 11.78
C THR A 298 12.71 4.97 10.50
N ASP A 299 12.37 3.77 10.03
CA ASP A 299 12.96 3.19 8.83
C ASP A 299 11.98 3.35 7.66
N ILE A 300 12.01 4.53 7.04
CA ILE A 300 11.11 4.84 5.91
C ILE A 300 11.50 3.95 4.73
N ASN A 301 10.66 2.95 4.45
CA ASN A 301 10.96 1.86 3.52
C ASN A 301 9.83 1.56 2.53
N HIS A 302 8.77 2.37 2.53
CA HIS A 302 7.63 2.14 1.65
C HIS A 302 6.99 3.46 1.22
N SER A 303 6.61 3.55 -0.06
CA SER A 303 5.92 4.71 -0.63
C SER A 303 4.44 4.41 -0.83
N VAL A 304 3.58 5.31 -0.37
CA VAL A 304 2.12 5.15 -0.36
C VAL A 304 1.42 6.50 -0.59
N GLN A 305 0.09 6.48 -0.63
CA GLN A 305 -0.70 7.69 -0.80
C GLN A 305 -1.66 7.92 0.37
N LEU A 306 -1.58 9.07 1.04
CA LEU A 306 -2.62 9.55 1.96
C LEU A 306 -3.87 9.92 1.16
N VAL A 307 -5.00 9.29 1.48
CA VAL A 307 -6.28 9.47 0.79
C VAL A 307 -7.41 9.93 1.72
N GLY A 308 -7.18 9.92 3.03
CA GLY A 308 -8.14 10.39 4.00
C GLY A 308 -7.53 10.74 5.34
N VAL A 309 -8.23 11.56 6.10
CA VAL A 309 -7.96 11.89 7.49
C VAL A 309 -9.28 12.08 8.23
N ASP A 310 -9.32 11.62 9.47
CA ASP A 310 -10.37 11.93 10.43
C ASP A 310 -9.69 12.27 11.76
N THR A 311 -9.64 13.56 12.08
CA THR A 311 -8.94 14.05 13.27
C THR A 311 -9.70 13.77 14.56
N GLU A 312 -11.03 13.58 14.50
CA GLU A 312 -11.86 13.25 15.65
C GLU A 312 -11.81 11.75 15.95
N ALA A 313 -11.94 10.90 14.91
CA ALA A 313 -11.75 9.47 15.03
C ALA A 313 -10.28 9.06 15.18
N GLY A 314 -9.34 9.99 14.97
CA GLY A 314 -7.93 9.85 15.28
C GLY A 314 -7.15 8.96 14.33
N TYR A 315 -7.40 9.02 13.01
CA TYR A 315 -6.66 8.21 12.05
C TYR A 315 -6.38 8.93 10.72
N TRP A 316 -5.32 8.46 10.07
CA TRP A 316 -5.02 8.63 8.66
C TRP A 316 -5.50 7.42 7.87
N LYS A 317 -6.04 7.63 6.67
CA LYS A 317 -6.34 6.56 5.71
C LYS A 317 -5.34 6.62 4.56
N ILE A 318 -4.68 5.49 4.33
CA ILE A 318 -3.60 5.34 3.37
C ILE A 318 -4.00 4.30 2.33
N ARG A 319 -3.82 4.65 1.05
CA ARG A 319 -3.91 3.75 -0.08
C ARG A 319 -2.57 3.05 -0.28
N ASN A 320 -2.59 1.70 -0.33
CA ASN A 320 -1.44 0.87 -0.55
C ASN A 320 -1.48 0.21 -1.95
N SER A 321 -0.36 -0.37 -2.37
CA SER A 321 -0.17 -1.04 -3.66
C SER A 321 0.02 -2.56 -3.54
N TRP A 322 -0.72 -3.22 -2.63
CA TRP A 322 -0.62 -4.67 -2.37
C TRP A 322 -1.90 -5.44 -2.69
N SER A 323 -2.64 -5.03 -3.73
CA SER A 323 -3.97 -5.50 -4.13
C SER A 323 -5.11 -5.11 -3.16
N ALA A 324 -6.34 -5.15 -3.67
CA ALA A 324 -7.55 -4.88 -2.86
C ALA A 324 -7.86 -5.97 -1.82
N GLU A 325 -7.21 -7.12 -1.90
CA GLU A 325 -7.38 -8.22 -0.93
C GLU A 325 -6.61 -8.01 0.37
N TRP A 326 -5.64 -7.09 0.37
CA TRP A 326 -4.86 -6.76 1.55
C TRP A 326 -5.54 -5.66 2.39
N GLY A 327 -5.43 -5.78 3.71
CA GLY A 327 -5.90 -4.75 4.63
C GLY A 327 -7.40 -4.48 4.54
N GLU A 328 -7.78 -3.22 4.56
CA GLU A 328 -9.15 -2.72 4.40
C GLU A 328 -9.39 -2.36 2.91
N GLU A 329 -9.66 -3.37 2.08
CA GLU A 329 -9.85 -3.23 0.63
C GLU A 329 -8.66 -2.52 -0.07
N GLY A 330 -7.43 -2.88 0.30
CA GLY A 330 -6.20 -2.27 -0.20
C GLY A 330 -5.74 -1.03 0.56
N MET A 331 -6.47 -0.64 1.60
CA MET A 331 -6.16 0.50 2.46
C MET A 331 -5.67 0.07 3.84
N ILE A 332 -5.02 1.01 4.53
CA ILE A 332 -4.69 0.90 5.96
C ILE A 332 -5.08 2.19 6.66
N ARG A 333 -5.53 2.07 7.91
CA ARG A 333 -5.66 3.21 8.82
C ARG A 333 -4.55 3.19 9.86
N ILE A 334 -3.89 4.32 10.05
CA ILE A 334 -2.87 4.51 11.08
C ILE A 334 -3.23 5.67 11.98
N ALA A 335 -2.74 5.66 13.22
CA ALA A 335 -3.10 6.67 14.21
C ALA A 335 -2.64 8.07 13.80
N TYR A 336 -3.50 9.05 14.04
CA TYR A 336 -3.28 10.48 13.79
C TYR A 336 -2.55 11.16 14.96
N GLY A 337 -1.71 12.15 14.66
CA GLY A 337 -1.18 13.10 15.66
C GLY A 337 0.09 12.64 16.37
N SER A 338 0.74 11.56 15.91
CA SER A 338 1.92 10.98 16.57
C SER A 338 3.05 10.64 15.59
N ASN A 339 3.01 11.15 14.36
CA ASN A 339 3.92 10.72 13.29
C ASN A 339 4.00 9.18 13.18
N THR A 340 2.86 8.52 13.34
CA THR A 340 2.77 7.04 13.34
C THR A 340 3.34 6.47 12.04
N CYS A 341 4.13 5.41 12.11
CA CYS A 341 4.90 4.85 11.00
C CYS A 341 5.84 5.85 10.30
N GLY A 342 6.22 6.94 10.96
CA GLY A 342 7.11 7.94 10.39
C GLY A 342 6.53 8.74 9.22
N LEU A 343 5.20 8.74 9.04
CA LEU A 343 4.51 9.28 7.86
C LEU A 343 4.88 10.73 7.49
N ALA A 344 5.25 11.54 8.47
CA ALA A 344 5.61 12.95 8.29
C ALA A 344 7.13 13.20 8.33
N THR A 345 7.95 12.15 8.47
CA THR A 345 9.41 12.25 8.66
C THR A 345 10.12 12.81 7.44
N GLU A 346 9.75 12.38 6.25
CA GLU A 346 10.36 12.80 4.99
C GLU A 346 9.52 13.83 4.21
N GLY A 347 8.39 14.25 4.77
CA GLY A 347 7.42 15.11 4.11
C GLY A 347 6.50 14.35 3.17
N GLY A 348 5.64 15.09 2.49
CA GLY A 348 4.70 14.54 1.53
C GLY A 348 4.55 15.42 0.31
N SER A 349 4.33 14.79 -0.85
CA SER A 349 4.42 15.42 -2.16
C SER A 349 3.10 15.40 -2.90
N TYR A 350 2.82 16.46 -3.66
CA TYR A 350 1.72 16.56 -4.62
C TYR A 350 2.18 17.29 -5.88
N THR A 351 1.52 17.03 -7.00
CA THR A 351 1.98 17.46 -8.32
C THR A 351 1.12 18.58 -8.91
N ASP A 352 1.74 19.37 -9.79
CA ASP A 352 1.07 20.26 -10.73
C ASP A 352 1.10 19.57 -12.11
N VAL A 353 -0.06 19.04 -12.52
CA VAL A 353 -0.20 18.24 -13.73
C VAL A 353 -0.98 18.98 -14.81
N TYR A 354 -0.82 18.54 -16.05
CA TYR A 354 -1.58 18.99 -17.22
C TYR A 354 -1.92 17.83 -18.14
N ASN A 355 -3.07 17.92 -18.82
CA ASN A 355 -3.45 16.97 -19.87
C ASN A 355 -2.72 17.28 -21.18
N ILE A 356 -2.33 16.23 -21.93
CA ILE A 356 -1.66 16.32 -23.23
C ILE A 356 -2.63 15.95 -24.34
#